data_a57832110fe83353f3c0e09d904a93e6
#
_entry.id   a57832110fe83353f3c0e09d904a93e6
#
_cell.length_a   1.000
_cell.length_b   1.000
_cell.length_c   1.000
_cell.angle_alpha   90.00
_cell.angle_beta   90.00
_cell.angle_gamma   90.00
#
_symmetry.space_group_name_H-M   'P 1'
#
loop_
_entity.id
_entity.type
_entity.pdbx_description
1 polymer ?
#
loop_
_entity_poly.entity_id
_entity_poly.type
_entity_poly.pdbx_seq_one_letter_code
_entity_poly.pdbx_strand_id
1 'polypeptide(L)'
;MIAAVKGANCHWLCTGQEIFPAMLAAIEAATKSVCLETYIYSSGSLGERFRDSLVSAVHRQVRVQVLIDALGSFGLSTEFWKPLLQAGGEIRWFNPLSLNRLGFRDHRKLLVCDDCLAFVGGFNIAPEYEGDGVTCGWCDLGLRIEGLLVSQLSVSFGDMFARAGFRHKRFARLMRSSANRAISAHQDQLLLSGPARGQSPIKRALKKDLERAHSVQIMVAYFLPSWQLRRQLARVVRRGGRVQLILAAKSDVAVSRLATQSLYRRLLKAGIQINEYQPQVLHAKLIIIDEIVYVGSANLDPRSLHINYELMIRFVSPEIASQARAVFSRCLGHARPVSQEQWTREDSIWRRFKGHWAYFLLVRIDPYIAQRQWRALPD
;
A
#
# COMPACT_ATOMS: atom_id res chain seq x y z
N MET A 1 -33.86 -13.28 -17.06
CA MET A 1 -33.39 -12.02 -16.44
C MET A 1 -32.05 -12.35 -15.78
N ILE A 2 -30.96 -11.94 -16.39
CA ILE A 2 -29.62 -12.05 -15.79
C ILE A 2 -29.57 -10.97 -14.74
N ALA A 3 -29.54 -11.32 -13.46
CA ALA A 3 -29.34 -10.38 -12.35
C ALA A 3 -28.07 -9.59 -12.64
N ALA A 4 -28.18 -8.27 -12.71
CA ALA A 4 -27.02 -7.40 -12.82
C ALA A 4 -26.09 -7.72 -11.63
N VAL A 5 -24.92 -8.28 -11.93
CA VAL A 5 -23.90 -8.53 -10.92
C VAL A 5 -23.47 -7.17 -10.41
N LYS A 6 -23.94 -6.81 -9.20
CA LYS A 6 -23.49 -5.58 -8.50
C LYS A 6 -21.96 -5.62 -8.44
N GLY A 7 -21.32 -4.48 -8.74
CA GLY A 7 -19.89 -4.27 -8.52
C GLY A 7 -19.48 -4.62 -7.08
N ALA A 8 -18.20 -4.64 -6.79
CA ALA A 8 -17.69 -4.96 -5.46
C ALA A 8 -18.37 -4.11 -4.39
N ASN A 9 -18.94 -4.75 -3.35
CA ASN A 9 -19.44 -4.04 -2.19
C ASN A 9 -18.23 -3.64 -1.33
N CYS A 10 -17.97 -2.33 -1.25
CA CYS A 10 -16.81 -1.79 -0.57
C CYS A 10 -17.22 -0.87 0.58
N HIS A 11 -16.61 -1.07 1.74
CA HIS A 11 -16.77 -0.22 2.89
C HIS A 11 -15.44 0.37 3.33
N TRP A 12 -15.35 1.70 3.43
CA TRP A 12 -14.14 2.43 3.82
C TRP A 12 -13.94 2.35 5.33
N LEU A 13 -12.72 2.02 5.74
CA LEU A 13 -12.27 1.96 7.12
C LEU A 13 -11.04 2.87 7.24
N CYS A 14 -11.22 4.02 7.86
CA CYS A 14 -10.25 5.13 7.77
C CYS A 14 -9.43 5.30 9.05
N THR A 15 -9.68 4.48 10.06
CA THR A 15 -9.00 4.55 11.35
C THR A 15 -8.65 3.15 11.86
N GLY A 16 -7.64 3.06 12.73
CA GLY A 16 -7.32 1.80 13.42
C GLY A 16 -8.48 1.33 14.30
N GLN A 17 -9.22 2.28 14.86
CA GLN A 17 -10.41 2.00 15.69
C GLN A 17 -11.56 1.38 14.88
N GLU A 18 -11.61 1.60 13.57
CA GLU A 18 -12.61 0.98 12.68
C GLU A 18 -12.11 -0.35 12.11
N ILE A 19 -10.87 -0.38 11.59
CA ILE A 19 -10.40 -1.53 10.82
C ILE A 19 -10.04 -2.74 11.69
N PHE A 20 -9.34 -2.55 12.81
CA PHE A 20 -8.90 -3.69 13.61
C PHE A 20 -10.03 -4.46 14.26
N PRO A 21 -11.06 -3.83 14.87
CA PRO A 21 -12.23 -4.55 15.34
C PRO A 21 -12.97 -5.28 14.20
N ALA A 22 -13.09 -4.65 13.03
CA ALA A 22 -13.75 -5.29 11.87
C ALA A 22 -12.97 -6.51 11.35
N MET A 23 -11.62 -6.44 11.32
CA MET A 23 -10.78 -7.57 10.94
C MET A 23 -10.85 -8.72 11.96
N LEU A 24 -10.80 -8.41 13.26
CA LEU A 24 -10.91 -9.41 14.34
C LEU A 24 -12.28 -10.09 14.29
N ALA A 25 -13.36 -9.34 14.16
CA ALA A 25 -14.72 -9.90 14.02
C ALA A 25 -14.84 -10.80 12.78
N ALA A 26 -14.18 -10.45 11.67
CA ALA A 26 -14.16 -11.30 10.47
C ALA A 26 -13.39 -12.61 10.70
N ILE A 27 -12.28 -12.59 11.44
CA ILE A 27 -11.53 -13.81 11.83
C ILE A 27 -12.39 -14.67 12.76
N GLU A 28 -13.08 -14.07 13.70
CA GLU A 28 -13.97 -14.77 14.64
C GLU A 28 -15.17 -15.42 13.93
N ALA A 29 -15.72 -14.76 12.90
CA ALA A 29 -16.85 -15.28 12.12
C ALA A 29 -16.44 -16.30 11.05
N ALA A 30 -15.15 -16.42 10.72
CA ALA A 30 -14.66 -17.31 9.69
C ALA A 30 -14.94 -18.80 10.03
N THR A 31 -15.35 -19.57 9.00
CA THR A 31 -15.76 -20.97 9.11
C THR A 31 -14.92 -21.93 8.26
N LYS A 32 -14.17 -21.41 7.25
CA LYS A 32 -13.41 -22.24 6.31
C LYS A 32 -11.92 -21.89 6.30
N SER A 33 -11.62 -20.61 6.11
CA SER A 33 -10.23 -20.16 5.94
C SER A 33 -10.00 -18.72 6.36
N VAL A 34 -8.82 -18.47 6.92
CA VAL A 34 -8.28 -17.14 7.20
C VAL A 34 -6.88 -17.04 6.61
N CYS A 35 -6.68 -16.08 5.72
CA CYS A 35 -5.42 -15.76 5.05
C CYS A 35 -5.00 -14.34 5.43
N LEU A 36 -3.92 -14.20 6.20
CA LEU A 36 -3.39 -12.91 6.64
C LEU A 36 -2.02 -12.65 6.02
N GLU A 37 -1.85 -11.51 5.36
CA GLU A 37 -0.59 -11.04 4.78
C GLU A 37 -0.30 -9.63 5.26
N THR A 38 0.89 -9.40 5.83
CA THR A 38 1.27 -8.06 6.32
C THR A 38 2.76 -7.82 6.22
N TYR A 39 3.13 -6.56 6.01
CA TYR A 39 4.52 -6.14 6.01
C TYR A 39 5.08 -6.00 7.42
N ILE A 40 4.37 -5.30 8.33
CA ILE A 40 4.76 -5.16 9.73
C ILE A 40 3.75 -5.90 10.61
N TYR A 41 4.28 -6.73 11.48
CA TYR A 41 3.55 -7.34 12.58
C TYR A 41 4.36 -7.16 13.87
N SER A 42 3.76 -6.56 14.89
CA SER A 42 4.39 -6.32 16.18
C SER A 42 3.80 -7.21 17.27
N SER A 43 4.63 -7.59 18.26
CA SER A 43 4.24 -8.47 19.36
C SER A 43 3.47 -7.78 20.51
N GLY A 44 3.08 -6.51 20.35
CA GLY A 44 2.31 -5.79 21.37
C GLY A 44 0.84 -6.26 21.46
N SER A 45 0.07 -5.59 22.31
CA SER A 45 -1.34 -5.93 22.63
C SER A 45 -2.19 -6.18 21.38
N LEU A 46 -2.11 -5.34 20.35
CA LEU A 46 -2.81 -5.57 19.10
C LEU A 46 -2.39 -6.87 18.41
N GLY A 47 -1.09 -7.13 18.31
CA GLY A 47 -0.57 -8.36 17.71
C GLY A 47 -0.98 -9.61 18.48
N GLU A 48 -0.99 -9.56 19.82
CA GLU A 48 -1.46 -10.66 20.64
C GLU A 48 -2.94 -10.94 20.40
N ARG A 49 -3.79 -9.92 20.35
CA ARG A 49 -5.22 -10.06 20.04
C ARG A 49 -5.44 -10.73 18.68
N PHE A 50 -4.71 -10.32 17.65
CA PHE A 50 -4.77 -10.97 16.33
C PHE A 50 -4.29 -12.42 16.40
N ARG A 51 -3.14 -12.70 17.02
CA ARG A 51 -2.63 -14.07 17.17
C ARG A 51 -3.65 -14.97 17.88
N ASP A 52 -4.22 -14.51 18.99
CA ASP A 52 -5.15 -15.30 19.80
C ASP A 52 -6.47 -15.55 19.07
N SER A 53 -6.96 -14.57 18.28
CA SER A 53 -8.11 -14.75 17.39
C SER A 53 -7.83 -15.77 16.28
N LEU A 54 -6.60 -15.77 15.69
CA LEU A 54 -6.18 -16.77 14.71
C LEU A 54 -6.06 -18.17 15.33
N VAL A 55 -5.52 -18.30 16.54
CA VAL A 55 -5.47 -19.57 17.29
C VAL A 55 -6.88 -20.10 17.54
N SER A 56 -7.78 -19.22 17.99
CA SER A 56 -9.19 -19.54 18.18
C SER A 56 -9.86 -20.04 16.90
N ALA A 57 -9.54 -19.44 15.75
CA ALA A 57 -10.04 -19.89 14.45
C ALA A 57 -9.55 -21.31 14.11
N VAL A 58 -8.27 -21.64 14.37
CA VAL A 58 -7.73 -23.01 14.17
C VAL A 58 -8.46 -24.02 15.05
N HIS A 59 -8.73 -23.69 16.31
CA HIS A 59 -9.51 -24.58 17.20
C HIS A 59 -10.94 -24.81 16.70
N ARG A 60 -11.52 -23.90 15.94
CA ARG A 60 -12.80 -24.10 15.23
C ARG A 60 -12.65 -24.85 13.90
N GLN A 61 -11.47 -25.45 13.61
CA GLN A 61 -11.15 -26.17 12.37
C GLN A 61 -11.08 -25.26 11.12
N VAL A 62 -10.86 -23.97 11.29
CA VAL A 62 -10.63 -23.03 10.21
C VAL A 62 -9.18 -23.14 9.75
N ARG A 63 -8.93 -23.22 8.45
CA ARG A 63 -7.57 -23.19 7.91
C ARG A 63 -6.97 -21.80 8.02
N VAL A 64 -5.92 -21.65 8.82
CA VAL A 64 -5.26 -20.36 9.05
C VAL A 64 -3.87 -20.35 8.42
N GLN A 65 -3.64 -19.35 7.56
CA GLN A 65 -2.34 -19.11 6.91
C GLN A 65 -1.91 -17.67 7.08
N VAL A 66 -0.69 -17.47 7.60
CA VAL A 66 -0.12 -16.14 7.87
C VAL A 66 1.17 -15.95 7.08
N LEU A 67 1.28 -14.85 6.33
CA LEU A 67 2.46 -14.44 5.60
C LEU A 67 2.97 -13.09 6.13
N ILE A 68 4.22 -13.07 6.57
CA ILE A 68 4.84 -11.88 7.19
C ILE A 68 6.15 -11.55 6.49
N ASP A 69 6.40 -10.29 6.20
CA ASP A 69 7.72 -9.86 5.71
C ASP A 69 8.76 -9.87 6.84
N ALA A 70 9.87 -10.55 6.62
CA ALA A 70 10.89 -10.75 7.66
C ALA A 70 11.65 -9.46 8.05
N LEU A 71 11.76 -8.46 7.16
CA LEU A 71 12.39 -7.18 7.49
C LEU A 71 11.40 -6.23 8.15
N GLY A 72 10.18 -6.13 7.62
CA GLY A 72 9.14 -5.29 8.21
C GLY A 72 8.80 -5.68 9.64
N SER A 73 8.89 -6.97 9.95
CA SER A 73 8.61 -7.54 11.28
C SER A 73 9.88 -8.03 12.00
N PHE A 74 11.01 -7.35 11.81
CA PHE A 74 12.33 -7.77 12.32
C PHE A 74 12.37 -8.01 13.84
N GLY A 75 11.60 -7.28 14.63
CA GLY A 75 11.53 -7.44 16.09
C GLY A 75 10.65 -8.59 16.57
N LEU A 76 9.96 -9.29 15.67
CA LEU A 76 9.02 -10.36 16.03
C LEU A 76 9.74 -11.70 16.12
N SER A 77 9.72 -12.33 17.29
CA SER A 77 10.34 -13.64 17.50
C SER A 77 9.48 -14.78 16.94
N THR A 78 10.12 -15.89 16.56
CA THR A 78 9.41 -17.12 16.17
C THR A 78 8.61 -17.72 17.33
N GLU A 79 9.04 -17.48 18.57
CA GLU A 79 8.37 -17.92 19.80
C GLU A 79 6.97 -17.32 19.93
N PHE A 80 6.78 -16.08 19.47
CA PHE A 80 5.47 -15.41 19.46
C PHE A 80 4.39 -16.23 18.76
N TRP A 81 4.79 -17.02 17.76
CA TRP A 81 3.88 -17.80 16.91
C TRP A 81 3.70 -19.25 17.36
N LYS A 82 4.40 -19.69 18.42
CA LYS A 82 4.26 -21.06 18.92
C LYS A 82 2.81 -21.48 19.18
N PRO A 83 1.94 -20.66 19.81
CA PRO A 83 0.56 -21.06 20.04
C PRO A 83 -0.20 -21.37 18.73
N LEU A 84 0.00 -20.55 17.70
CA LEU A 84 -0.64 -20.77 16.39
C LEU A 84 -0.13 -22.05 15.71
N LEU A 85 1.18 -22.27 15.71
CA LEU A 85 1.81 -23.46 15.12
C LEU A 85 1.40 -24.75 15.86
N GLN A 86 1.33 -24.72 17.19
CA GLN A 86 0.89 -25.85 18.01
C GLN A 86 -0.59 -26.18 17.79
N ALA A 87 -1.43 -25.17 17.52
CA ALA A 87 -2.83 -25.38 17.17
C ALA A 87 -3.00 -25.96 15.75
N GLY A 88 -1.98 -25.92 14.89
CA GLY A 88 -2.02 -26.41 13.50
C GLY A 88 -2.14 -25.32 12.43
N GLY A 89 -2.00 -24.04 12.78
CA GLY A 89 -1.94 -22.95 11.82
C GLY A 89 -0.60 -22.90 11.07
N GLU A 90 -0.59 -22.29 9.90
CA GLU A 90 0.61 -22.16 9.07
C GLU A 90 1.13 -20.73 9.09
N ILE A 91 2.47 -20.59 9.23
CA ILE A 91 3.13 -19.29 9.11
C ILE A 91 4.30 -19.37 8.14
N ARG A 92 4.47 -18.34 7.32
CA ARG A 92 5.62 -18.18 6.44
C ARG A 92 6.21 -16.79 6.54
N TRP A 93 7.54 -16.75 6.52
CA TRP A 93 8.28 -15.50 6.49
C TRP A 93 8.69 -15.20 5.05
N PHE A 94 8.20 -14.08 4.53
CA PHE A 94 8.61 -13.62 3.22
C PHE A 94 10.04 -13.08 3.30
N ASN A 95 10.89 -13.57 2.40
CA ASN A 95 12.25 -13.10 2.18
C ASN A 95 13.05 -12.98 3.50
N PRO A 96 13.36 -14.11 4.17
CA PRO A 96 14.13 -14.13 5.41
C PRO A 96 15.42 -13.30 5.28
N LEU A 97 15.85 -12.69 6.38
CA LEU A 97 16.97 -11.76 6.39
C LEU A 97 18.25 -12.41 5.87
N SER A 98 18.75 -11.91 4.77
CA SER A 98 20.04 -12.25 4.16
C SER A 98 20.57 -11.01 3.47
N LEU A 99 21.87 -10.73 3.60
CA LEU A 99 22.52 -9.56 3.01
C LEU A 99 22.21 -9.40 1.51
N ASN A 100 22.04 -10.52 0.80
CA ASN A 100 21.74 -10.54 -0.63
C ASN A 100 20.24 -10.38 -0.97
N ARG A 101 19.36 -10.25 0.01
CA ARG A 101 17.89 -10.23 -0.18
C ARG A 101 17.18 -9.07 0.50
N LEU A 102 17.90 -8.07 0.99
CA LEU A 102 17.32 -6.92 1.68
C LEU A 102 16.54 -5.97 0.75
N GLY A 103 16.82 -6.01 -0.55
CA GLY A 103 16.39 -5.00 -1.51
C GLY A 103 14.90 -4.99 -1.84
N PHE A 104 14.20 -6.12 -1.81
CA PHE A 104 12.79 -6.23 -2.19
C PHE A 104 11.95 -6.86 -1.09
N ARG A 105 10.73 -6.36 -0.89
CA ARG A 105 9.88 -6.69 0.24
C ARG A 105 8.46 -7.01 -0.19
N ASP A 106 7.76 -7.74 0.65
CA ASP A 106 6.32 -7.89 0.56
C ASP A 106 5.65 -6.75 1.35
N HIS A 107 5.24 -5.72 0.62
CA HIS A 107 4.62 -4.55 1.22
C HIS A 107 3.09 -4.58 1.17
N ARG A 108 2.51 -5.73 0.83
CA ARG A 108 1.07 -5.95 0.77
C ARG A 108 0.49 -6.07 2.17
N LYS A 109 -0.77 -5.69 2.32
CA LYS A 109 -1.57 -5.84 3.54
C LYS A 109 -2.93 -6.35 3.12
N LEU A 110 -3.22 -7.59 3.48
CA LEU A 110 -4.40 -8.31 3.03
C LEU A 110 -4.86 -9.29 4.12
N LEU A 111 -6.13 -9.22 4.45
CA LEU A 111 -6.82 -10.30 5.17
C LEU A 111 -7.93 -10.82 4.27
N VAL A 112 -8.02 -12.14 4.10
CA VAL A 112 -9.13 -12.80 3.40
C VAL A 112 -9.74 -13.84 4.32
N CYS A 113 -11.05 -13.79 4.49
CA CYS A 113 -11.82 -14.76 5.25
C CYS A 113 -12.81 -15.48 4.33
N ASP A 114 -12.79 -16.81 4.35
CA ASP A 114 -13.72 -17.71 3.66
C ASP A 114 -13.85 -17.48 2.14
N ASP A 115 -12.84 -16.88 1.49
CA ASP A 115 -12.84 -16.46 0.09
C ASP A 115 -14.02 -15.53 -0.31
N CYS A 116 -14.70 -14.94 0.65
CA CYS A 116 -15.88 -14.09 0.44
C CYS A 116 -15.76 -12.67 1.04
N LEU A 117 -14.88 -12.47 2.00
CA LEU A 117 -14.62 -11.19 2.65
C LEU A 117 -13.12 -10.88 2.64
N ALA A 118 -12.75 -9.67 2.24
CA ALA A 118 -11.36 -9.23 2.28
C ALA A 118 -11.20 -7.83 2.87
N PHE A 119 -10.02 -7.58 3.46
CA PHE A 119 -9.55 -6.26 3.89
C PHE A 119 -8.24 -5.95 3.17
N VAL A 120 -8.17 -4.77 2.56
CA VAL A 120 -7.01 -4.28 1.81
C VAL A 120 -6.73 -2.83 2.20
N GLY A 121 -5.46 -2.43 2.29
CA GLY A 121 -5.13 -1.03 2.57
C GLY A 121 -3.69 -0.79 2.94
N GLY A 122 -3.45 0.25 3.73
CA GLY A 122 -2.14 0.63 4.23
C GLY A 122 -1.83 0.09 5.63
N PHE A 123 -2.83 -0.32 6.41
CA PHE A 123 -2.68 -0.73 7.80
C PHE A 123 -1.80 -1.95 8.00
N ASN A 124 -0.80 -1.84 8.85
CA ASN A 124 -0.06 -2.96 9.41
C ASN A 124 -0.62 -3.32 10.80
N ILE A 125 -0.24 -4.48 11.33
CA ILE A 125 -0.62 -4.91 12.68
C ILE A 125 0.46 -4.44 13.66
N ALA A 126 0.38 -3.18 14.03
CA ALA A 126 1.36 -2.54 14.91
C ALA A 126 0.70 -1.37 15.67
N PRO A 127 1.19 -1.04 16.89
CA PRO A 127 0.55 -0.05 17.77
C PRO A 127 0.47 1.36 17.15
N GLU A 128 1.38 1.70 16.25
CA GLU A 128 1.38 3.01 15.58
C GLU A 128 0.12 3.23 14.73
N TYR A 129 -0.58 2.17 14.34
CA TYR A 129 -1.82 2.24 13.56
C TYR A 129 -3.08 2.24 14.42
N GLU A 130 -2.97 2.01 15.73
CA GLU A 130 -4.12 2.10 16.66
C GLU A 130 -4.45 3.58 16.91
N GLY A 131 -5.68 3.98 16.61
CA GLY A 131 -6.13 5.35 16.83
C GLY A 131 -7.03 5.86 15.72
N ASP A 132 -7.30 7.16 15.77
CA ASP A 132 -8.19 7.87 14.85
C ASP A 132 -7.43 8.61 13.73
N GLY A 133 -6.11 8.58 13.77
CA GLY A 133 -5.24 9.27 12.82
C GLY A 133 -5.17 10.79 13.00
N VAL A 134 -5.88 11.36 13.99
CA VAL A 134 -5.92 12.78 14.30
C VAL A 134 -5.38 13.05 15.70
N THR A 135 -5.99 12.46 16.74
CA THR A 135 -5.54 12.62 18.12
C THR A 135 -4.39 11.67 18.45
N CYS A 136 -4.47 10.46 17.97
CA CYS A 136 -3.43 9.42 18.11
C CYS A 136 -3.44 8.45 16.93
N GLY A 137 -2.34 7.68 16.82
CA GLY A 137 -2.15 6.71 15.73
C GLY A 137 -1.90 7.37 14.37
N TRP A 138 -1.49 6.58 13.39
CA TRP A 138 -1.24 7.06 12.04
C TRP A 138 -2.53 7.20 11.24
N CYS A 139 -2.60 8.22 10.40
CA CYS A 139 -3.70 8.39 9.45
C CYS A 139 -3.50 7.41 8.27
N ASP A 140 -4.27 6.36 8.25
CA ASP A 140 -4.23 5.38 7.17
C ASP A 140 -5.65 5.04 6.67
N LEU A 141 -5.75 4.12 5.73
CA LEU A 141 -6.97 3.85 5.01
C LEU A 141 -7.01 2.38 4.59
N GLY A 142 -8.14 1.75 4.79
CA GLY A 142 -8.44 0.40 4.35
C GLY A 142 -9.83 0.28 3.74
N LEU A 143 -10.05 -0.82 3.06
CA LEU A 143 -11.34 -1.24 2.51
C LEU A 143 -11.70 -2.62 3.03
N ARG A 144 -12.94 -2.78 3.47
CA ARG A 144 -13.62 -4.06 3.58
C ARG A 144 -14.34 -4.31 2.25
N ILE A 145 -14.12 -5.49 1.66
CA ILE A 145 -14.56 -5.82 0.29
C ILE A 145 -15.29 -7.15 0.30
N GLU A 146 -16.42 -7.19 -0.38
CA GLU A 146 -17.18 -8.40 -0.69
C GLU A 146 -17.41 -8.50 -2.20
N GLY A 147 -17.57 -9.73 -2.72
CA GLY A 147 -17.87 -9.96 -4.14
C GLY A 147 -16.70 -10.53 -4.94
N LEU A 148 -16.73 -10.38 -6.25
CA LEU A 148 -15.85 -11.09 -7.20
C LEU A 148 -14.34 -10.81 -7.02
N LEU A 149 -13.99 -9.64 -6.52
CA LEU A 149 -12.58 -9.29 -6.26
C LEU A 149 -11.96 -10.16 -5.17
N VAL A 150 -12.76 -10.67 -4.22
CA VAL A 150 -12.23 -11.42 -3.08
C VAL A 150 -11.58 -12.73 -3.52
N SER A 151 -12.19 -13.46 -4.45
CA SER A 151 -11.59 -14.68 -4.99
C SER A 151 -10.24 -14.44 -5.67
N GLN A 152 -10.09 -13.29 -6.36
CA GLN A 152 -8.82 -12.90 -6.98
C GLN A 152 -7.76 -12.49 -5.94
N LEU A 153 -8.19 -11.84 -4.86
CA LEU A 153 -7.34 -11.51 -3.71
C LEU A 153 -6.85 -12.78 -3.01
N SER A 154 -7.73 -13.76 -2.82
CA SER A 154 -7.39 -15.06 -2.25
C SER A 154 -6.38 -15.81 -3.10
N VAL A 155 -6.59 -15.90 -4.41
CA VAL A 155 -5.62 -16.51 -5.35
C VAL A 155 -4.28 -15.78 -5.28
N SER A 156 -4.30 -14.44 -5.21
CA SER A 156 -3.07 -13.66 -5.14
C SER A 156 -2.31 -13.85 -3.83
N PHE A 157 -3.02 -14.07 -2.71
CA PHE A 157 -2.42 -14.48 -1.43
C PHE A 157 -1.76 -15.85 -1.56
N GLY A 158 -2.47 -16.84 -2.09
CA GLY A 158 -1.94 -18.20 -2.28
C GLY A 158 -0.65 -18.22 -3.10
N ASP A 159 -0.58 -17.40 -4.15
CA ASP A 159 0.65 -17.21 -4.94
C ASP A 159 1.81 -16.65 -4.11
N MET A 160 1.57 -15.65 -3.26
CA MET A 160 2.60 -15.07 -2.39
C MET A 160 3.01 -16.03 -1.29
N PHE A 161 2.04 -16.71 -0.68
CA PHE A 161 2.29 -17.71 0.34
C PHE A 161 3.13 -18.88 -0.20
N ALA A 162 2.81 -19.36 -1.40
CA ALA A 162 3.61 -20.36 -2.09
C ALA A 162 5.05 -19.88 -2.33
N ARG A 163 5.24 -18.63 -2.83
CA ARG A 163 6.56 -18.03 -3.06
C ARG A 163 7.45 -18.02 -1.82
N ALA A 164 6.88 -17.71 -0.66
CA ALA A 164 7.61 -17.68 0.61
C ALA A 164 8.10 -19.06 1.05
N GLY A 165 7.42 -20.15 0.65
CA GLY A 165 7.79 -21.53 0.96
C GLY A 165 8.85 -22.15 0.05
N PHE A 166 9.09 -21.59 -1.14
CA PHE A 166 10.00 -22.19 -2.12
C PHE A 166 11.47 -21.86 -1.83
N ARG A 167 12.24 -22.89 -1.48
CA ARG A 167 13.72 -22.84 -1.35
C ARG A 167 14.45 -23.18 -2.66
N HIS A 168 13.78 -23.74 -3.68
CA HIS A 168 14.42 -24.23 -4.91
C HIS A 168 14.44 -23.20 -6.04
N LYS A 169 15.64 -23.05 -6.65
CA LYS A 169 16.03 -22.03 -7.61
C LYS A 169 15.24 -22.04 -8.95
N ARG A 170 14.89 -23.22 -9.50
CA ARG A 170 14.21 -23.36 -10.79
C ARG A 170 12.78 -22.81 -10.82
N PHE A 171 12.03 -22.96 -9.75
CA PHE A 171 10.65 -22.43 -9.65
C PHE A 171 10.62 -20.90 -9.39
N ALA A 172 11.65 -20.32 -8.79
CA ALA A 172 11.74 -18.89 -8.57
C ALA A 172 11.68 -18.08 -9.88
N ARG A 173 12.22 -18.63 -10.97
CA ARG A 173 12.23 -17.95 -12.29
C ARG A 173 10.86 -17.91 -12.96
N LEU A 174 10.11 -19.01 -12.92
CA LEU A 174 8.71 -19.10 -13.42
C LEU A 174 7.78 -18.18 -12.63
N MET A 175 7.95 -18.13 -11.31
CA MET A 175 7.19 -17.27 -10.42
C MET A 175 7.53 -15.78 -10.56
N ARG A 176 8.75 -15.41 -11.00
CA ARG A 176 9.16 -14.03 -11.26
C ARG A 176 8.37 -13.38 -12.41
N SER A 177 8.02 -14.12 -13.44
CA SER A 177 7.26 -13.61 -14.60
C SER A 177 5.82 -13.21 -14.26
N SER A 178 5.25 -13.78 -13.20
CA SER A 178 3.86 -13.58 -12.77
C SER A 178 3.70 -12.50 -11.67
N ALA A 179 4.78 -11.82 -11.26
CA ALA A 179 4.72 -10.81 -10.21
C ALA A 179 3.95 -9.54 -10.64
N ASN A 180 4.02 -9.19 -11.92
CA ASN A 180 3.34 -8.02 -12.50
C ASN A 180 2.09 -8.47 -13.25
N ARG A 181 0.92 -8.31 -12.63
CA ARG A 181 -0.37 -8.70 -13.22
C ARG A 181 -1.42 -7.62 -13.02
N ALA A 182 -2.27 -7.43 -14.03
CA ALA A 182 -3.53 -6.72 -13.92
C ALA A 182 -4.64 -7.75 -14.16
N ILE A 183 -5.47 -7.98 -13.16
CA ILE A 183 -6.57 -8.94 -13.20
C ILE A 183 -7.86 -8.13 -13.21
N SER A 184 -8.68 -8.29 -14.25
CA SER A 184 -9.94 -7.57 -14.38
C SER A 184 -11.09 -8.34 -13.74
N ALA A 185 -11.92 -7.60 -12.98
CA ALA A 185 -13.19 -8.04 -12.46
C ALA A 185 -14.25 -7.03 -12.92
N HIS A 186 -14.90 -7.29 -14.03
CA HIS A 186 -15.72 -6.31 -14.74
C HIS A 186 -14.92 -5.04 -15.11
N GLN A 187 -15.36 -3.87 -14.59
CA GLN A 187 -14.66 -2.59 -14.78
C GLN A 187 -13.51 -2.38 -13.80
N ASP A 188 -13.51 -3.11 -12.69
CA ASP A 188 -12.51 -3.02 -11.64
C ASP A 188 -11.29 -3.89 -11.95
N GLN A 189 -10.15 -3.54 -11.40
CA GLN A 189 -8.91 -4.25 -11.63
C GLN A 189 -8.11 -4.42 -10.34
N LEU A 190 -7.63 -5.64 -10.13
CA LEU A 190 -6.58 -5.92 -9.17
C LEU A 190 -5.21 -5.76 -9.85
N LEU A 191 -4.43 -4.80 -9.39
CA LEU A 191 -3.11 -4.47 -9.92
C LEU A 191 -2.05 -4.97 -8.95
N LEU A 192 -1.33 -6.00 -9.36
CA LEU A 192 -0.25 -6.61 -8.60
C LEU A 192 1.09 -6.20 -9.20
N SER A 193 1.96 -5.62 -8.38
CA SER A 193 3.33 -5.26 -8.75
C SER A 193 4.34 -6.06 -7.96
N GLY A 194 5.51 -6.29 -8.54
CA GLY A 194 6.63 -6.93 -7.89
C GLY A 194 7.92 -6.76 -8.69
N PRO A 195 9.05 -7.25 -8.18
CA PRO A 195 10.34 -7.18 -8.86
C PRO A 195 10.30 -8.09 -10.11
N ALA A 196 10.01 -7.51 -11.26
CA ALA A 196 9.95 -8.20 -12.55
C ALA A 196 10.46 -7.30 -13.67
N ARG A 197 10.76 -7.92 -14.85
CA ARG A 197 11.05 -7.16 -16.06
C ARG A 197 9.77 -6.52 -16.59
N GLY A 198 9.85 -5.29 -17.08
CA GLY A 198 8.73 -4.56 -17.66
C GLY A 198 8.15 -3.47 -16.76
N GLN A 199 7.09 -2.83 -17.24
CA GLN A 199 6.43 -1.77 -16.49
C GLN A 199 5.46 -2.36 -15.47
N SER A 200 5.47 -1.81 -14.24
CA SER A 200 4.47 -2.09 -13.22
C SER A 200 3.06 -1.84 -13.77
N PRO A 201 2.10 -2.77 -13.55
CA PRO A 201 0.70 -2.59 -13.91
C PRO A 201 0.09 -1.32 -13.30
N ILE A 202 0.45 -0.99 -12.06
CA ILE A 202 0.02 0.23 -11.38
C ILE A 202 0.48 1.46 -12.19
N LYS A 203 1.75 1.53 -12.54
CA LYS A 203 2.29 2.65 -13.33
C LYS A 203 1.65 2.76 -14.71
N ARG A 204 1.37 1.62 -15.36
CA ARG A 204 0.72 1.58 -16.69
C ARG A 204 -0.70 2.09 -16.62
N ALA A 205 -1.48 1.64 -15.64
CA ALA A 205 -2.85 2.06 -15.42
C ALA A 205 -2.92 3.57 -15.11
N LEU A 206 -2.12 4.04 -14.15
CA LEU A 206 -2.01 5.47 -13.81
C LEU A 206 -1.65 6.33 -15.03
N LYS A 207 -0.70 5.88 -15.86
CA LYS A 207 -0.32 6.58 -17.08
C LYS A 207 -1.52 6.75 -18.02
N LYS A 208 -2.27 5.68 -18.25
CA LYS A 208 -3.45 5.65 -19.13
C LYS A 208 -4.54 6.58 -18.62
N ASP A 209 -4.87 6.49 -17.33
CA ASP A 209 -5.98 7.25 -16.75
C ASP A 209 -5.66 8.74 -16.65
N LEU A 210 -4.40 9.12 -16.43
CA LEU A 210 -3.96 10.52 -16.42
C LEU A 210 -3.94 11.19 -17.81
N GLU A 211 -3.97 10.44 -18.91
CA GLU A 211 -3.90 11.00 -20.27
C GLU A 211 -5.06 11.94 -20.57
N ARG A 212 -6.25 11.66 -20.04
CA ARG A 212 -7.48 12.44 -20.26
C ARG A 212 -8.06 13.04 -18.99
N ALA A 213 -7.38 12.93 -17.87
CA ALA A 213 -7.85 13.38 -16.57
C ALA A 213 -8.10 14.89 -16.52
N HIS A 214 -9.18 15.29 -15.82
CA HIS A 214 -9.54 16.66 -15.50
C HIS A 214 -9.36 16.96 -14.01
N SER A 215 -9.61 15.98 -13.15
CA SER A 215 -9.46 16.11 -11.70
C SER A 215 -8.60 14.99 -11.16
N VAL A 216 -7.55 15.34 -10.41
CA VAL A 216 -6.65 14.37 -9.79
C VAL A 216 -6.45 14.74 -8.33
N GLN A 217 -6.77 13.80 -7.44
CA GLN A 217 -6.53 13.92 -5.99
C GLN A 217 -5.66 12.77 -5.55
N ILE A 218 -4.56 13.05 -4.86
CA ILE A 218 -3.58 12.07 -4.42
C ILE A 218 -3.30 12.27 -2.94
N MET A 219 -3.48 11.23 -2.15
CA MET A 219 -3.10 11.17 -0.75
C MET A 219 -2.17 9.98 -0.55
N VAL A 220 -0.88 10.25 -0.27
CA VAL A 220 0.13 9.19 -0.13
C VAL A 220 1.18 9.55 0.92
N ALA A 221 1.69 8.53 1.62
CA ALA A 221 2.76 8.67 2.60
C ALA A 221 4.07 9.15 1.94
N TYR A 222 4.47 8.51 0.83
CA TYR A 222 5.72 8.82 0.13
C TYR A 222 5.43 9.20 -1.32
N PHE A 223 5.84 10.43 -1.69
CA PHE A 223 5.59 10.98 -3.01
C PHE A 223 6.91 11.31 -3.71
N LEU A 224 7.48 10.30 -4.38
CA LEU A 224 8.69 10.42 -5.18
C LEU A 224 8.44 9.92 -6.63
N PRO A 225 7.46 10.50 -7.32
CA PRO A 225 7.02 10.02 -8.63
C PRO A 225 8.12 10.22 -9.68
N SER A 226 8.14 9.32 -10.66
CA SER A 226 9.04 9.43 -11.81
C SER A 226 8.83 10.76 -12.56
N TRP A 227 9.84 11.20 -13.31
CA TRP A 227 9.71 12.40 -14.15
C TRP A 227 8.51 12.32 -15.11
N GLN A 228 8.23 11.14 -15.67
CA GLN A 228 7.10 10.93 -16.56
C GLN A 228 5.75 11.18 -15.85
N LEU A 229 5.58 10.67 -14.62
CA LEU A 229 4.36 10.86 -13.84
C LEU A 229 4.18 12.35 -13.46
N ARG A 230 5.25 13.02 -13.01
CA ARG A 230 5.22 14.48 -12.73
C ARG A 230 4.82 15.29 -13.96
N ARG A 231 5.36 14.94 -15.12
CA ARG A 231 5.01 15.61 -16.39
C ARG A 231 3.54 15.40 -16.76
N GLN A 232 2.97 14.23 -16.49
CA GLN A 232 1.54 13.97 -16.72
C GLN A 232 0.66 14.79 -15.78
N LEU A 233 0.97 14.82 -14.47
CA LEU A 233 0.25 15.68 -13.52
C LEU A 233 0.29 17.16 -13.95
N ALA A 234 1.45 17.66 -14.35
CA ALA A 234 1.58 19.02 -14.88
C ALA A 234 0.80 19.25 -16.19
N ARG A 235 0.62 18.22 -17.02
CA ARG A 235 -0.21 18.29 -18.23
C ARG A 235 -1.70 18.40 -17.91
N VAL A 236 -2.17 17.72 -16.85
CA VAL A 236 -3.55 17.87 -16.39
C VAL A 236 -3.83 19.35 -16.08
N VAL A 237 -2.97 19.99 -15.28
CA VAL A 237 -3.12 21.42 -14.92
C VAL A 237 -3.07 22.30 -16.16
N ARG A 238 -2.12 22.09 -17.08
CA ARG A 238 -2.00 22.89 -18.30
C ARG A 238 -3.20 22.78 -19.25
N ARG A 239 -3.98 21.70 -19.14
CA ARG A 239 -5.25 21.53 -19.89
C ARG A 239 -6.45 22.14 -19.16
N GLY A 240 -6.24 22.89 -18.08
CA GLY A 240 -7.30 23.48 -17.27
C GLY A 240 -7.86 22.55 -16.19
N GLY A 241 -7.30 21.35 -16.02
CA GLY A 241 -7.67 20.42 -14.96
C GLY A 241 -7.06 20.81 -13.60
N ARG A 242 -7.49 20.10 -12.55
CA ARG A 242 -7.03 20.32 -11.18
C ARG A 242 -6.24 19.14 -10.64
N VAL A 243 -5.09 19.40 -10.02
CA VAL A 243 -4.30 18.39 -9.31
C VAL A 243 -4.10 18.84 -7.87
N GLN A 244 -4.51 18.00 -6.91
CA GLN A 244 -4.44 18.28 -5.48
C GLN A 244 -3.77 17.11 -4.76
N LEU A 245 -2.76 17.44 -3.95
CA LEU A 245 -1.98 16.46 -3.18
C LEU A 245 -2.21 16.68 -1.69
N ILE A 246 -2.38 15.59 -0.93
CA ILE A 246 -2.20 15.55 0.52
C ILE A 246 -0.96 14.71 0.80
N LEU A 247 0.05 15.32 1.40
CA LEU A 247 1.36 14.71 1.70
C LEU A 247 1.65 14.79 3.20
N ALA A 248 2.58 13.99 3.68
CA ALA A 248 2.91 13.91 5.09
C ALA A 248 3.73 15.12 5.57
N ALA A 249 3.21 15.89 6.53
CA ALA A 249 4.01 16.86 7.29
C ALA A 249 4.94 16.16 8.29
N LYS A 250 4.46 15.08 8.90
CA LYS A 250 5.20 14.17 9.77
C LYS A 250 5.40 12.85 9.05
N SER A 251 6.59 12.27 9.07
CA SER A 251 6.92 11.01 8.40
C SER A 251 7.77 10.14 9.33
N ASP A 252 7.52 8.85 9.32
CA ASP A 252 8.33 7.80 9.93
C ASP A 252 9.72 7.70 9.27
N VAL A 253 9.85 8.13 7.99
CA VAL A 253 11.08 8.16 7.21
C VAL A 253 11.47 9.60 6.85
N ALA A 254 12.24 10.26 7.73
CA ALA A 254 12.64 11.66 7.56
C ALA A 254 13.31 11.96 6.20
N VAL A 255 14.12 11.03 5.69
CA VAL A 255 14.79 11.16 4.38
C VAL A 255 13.77 11.19 3.25
N SER A 256 12.68 10.39 3.33
CA SER A 256 11.60 10.40 2.32
C SER A 256 10.87 11.74 2.29
N ARG A 257 10.61 12.33 3.46
CA ARG A 257 10.02 13.67 3.56
C ARG A 257 10.89 14.73 2.92
N LEU A 258 12.20 14.77 3.23
CA LEU A 258 13.14 15.71 2.62
C LEU A 258 13.19 15.56 1.09
N ALA A 259 13.22 14.33 0.60
CA ALA A 259 13.21 14.04 -0.83
C ALA A 259 11.90 14.52 -1.50
N THR A 260 10.75 14.27 -0.88
CA THR A 260 9.43 14.75 -1.36
C THR A 260 9.39 16.27 -1.40
N GLN A 261 9.83 16.93 -0.36
CA GLN A 261 9.87 18.39 -0.24
C GLN A 261 10.78 19.03 -1.31
N SER A 262 11.83 18.35 -1.77
CA SER A 262 12.68 18.86 -2.87
C SER A 262 11.93 19.02 -4.20
N LEU A 263 10.77 18.38 -4.35
CA LEU A 263 9.92 18.48 -5.53
C LEU A 263 8.91 19.64 -5.46
N TYR A 264 8.61 20.17 -4.28
CA TYR A 264 7.52 21.14 -4.06
C TYR A 264 7.62 22.36 -4.97
N ARG A 265 8.79 22.99 -5.06
CA ARG A 265 8.99 24.15 -5.91
C ARG A 265 8.58 23.92 -7.37
N ARG A 266 8.89 22.71 -7.89
CA ARG A 266 8.56 22.37 -9.30
C ARG A 266 7.08 22.06 -9.45
N LEU A 267 6.48 21.38 -8.46
CA LEU A 267 5.06 21.02 -8.46
C LEU A 267 4.19 22.27 -8.32
N LEU A 268 4.51 23.15 -7.37
CA LEU A 268 3.80 24.43 -7.17
C LEU A 268 3.88 25.32 -8.41
N LYS A 269 5.08 25.44 -9.04
CA LYS A 269 5.23 26.18 -10.31
C LYS A 269 4.41 25.59 -11.47
N ALA A 270 4.11 24.30 -11.42
CA ALA A 270 3.25 23.64 -12.40
C ALA A 270 1.76 23.80 -12.07
N GLY A 271 1.40 24.56 -11.02
CA GLY A 271 0.02 24.80 -10.59
C GLY A 271 -0.60 23.64 -9.81
N ILE A 272 0.21 22.69 -9.34
CA ILE A 272 -0.26 21.57 -8.51
C ILE A 272 -0.43 22.05 -7.07
N GLN A 273 -1.60 21.81 -6.49
CA GLN A 273 -1.90 22.17 -5.11
C GLN A 273 -1.31 21.14 -4.15
N ILE A 274 -0.55 21.59 -3.17
CA ILE A 274 0.07 20.75 -2.15
C ILE A 274 -0.50 21.11 -0.80
N ASN A 275 -0.93 20.11 -0.04
CA ASN A 275 -1.40 20.25 1.33
C ASN A 275 -0.64 19.26 2.22
N GLU A 276 -0.12 19.71 3.34
CA GLU A 276 0.60 18.86 4.29
C GLU A 276 -0.33 18.47 5.45
N TYR A 277 -0.59 17.18 5.61
CA TYR A 277 -1.36 16.62 6.71
C TYR A 277 -0.62 16.82 8.04
N GLN A 278 -1.25 17.51 8.99
CA GLN A 278 -0.56 18.03 10.18
C GLN A 278 -0.65 17.12 11.42
N PRO A 279 -1.82 16.47 11.74
CA PRO A 279 -2.02 15.91 13.07
C PRO A 279 -1.03 14.78 13.40
N GLN A 280 -1.03 13.74 12.61
CA GLN A 280 -0.26 12.52 12.80
C GLN A 280 0.54 12.15 11.54
N VAL A 281 1.27 11.04 11.57
CA VAL A 281 1.92 10.49 10.36
C VAL A 281 0.85 10.09 9.35
N LEU A 282 0.93 10.61 8.14
CA LEU A 282 0.07 10.19 7.03
C LEU A 282 0.66 8.94 6.40
N HIS A 283 -0.08 7.84 6.42
CA HIS A 283 0.33 6.57 5.80
C HIS A 283 -0.65 6.06 4.73
N ALA A 284 -1.78 6.70 4.51
CA ALA A 284 -2.78 6.35 3.50
C ALA A 284 -2.22 6.35 2.06
N LYS A 285 -2.80 5.52 1.19
CA LYS A 285 -2.49 5.44 -0.24
C LYS A 285 -3.79 5.46 -1.04
N LEU A 286 -4.18 6.65 -1.49
CA LEU A 286 -5.40 6.92 -2.24
C LEU A 286 -5.09 7.81 -3.43
N ILE A 287 -5.54 7.40 -4.61
CA ILE A 287 -5.46 8.22 -5.83
C ILE A 287 -6.85 8.22 -6.46
N ILE A 288 -7.37 9.41 -6.74
CA ILE A 288 -8.65 9.61 -7.41
C ILE A 288 -8.37 10.37 -8.72
N ILE A 289 -8.79 9.81 -9.83
CA ILE A 289 -8.64 10.40 -11.18
C ILE A 289 -10.03 10.42 -11.79
N ASP A 290 -10.67 11.58 -11.83
CA ASP A 290 -12.08 11.72 -12.20
C ASP A 290 -12.97 10.73 -11.42
N GLU A 291 -13.50 9.68 -12.05
CA GLU A 291 -14.33 8.63 -11.41
C GLU A 291 -13.57 7.33 -11.18
N ILE A 292 -12.25 7.36 -11.30
CA ILE A 292 -11.39 6.21 -11.08
C ILE A 292 -10.69 6.33 -9.74
N VAL A 293 -10.71 5.27 -8.94
CA VAL A 293 -10.10 5.23 -7.60
C VAL A 293 -9.06 4.14 -7.52
N TYR A 294 -7.88 4.50 -7.02
CA TYR A 294 -6.82 3.55 -6.67
C TYR A 294 -6.62 3.54 -5.16
N VAL A 295 -6.65 2.37 -4.56
CA VAL A 295 -6.43 2.17 -3.13
C VAL A 295 -5.71 0.86 -2.88
N GLY A 296 -4.84 0.81 -1.87
CA GLY A 296 -4.07 -0.37 -1.51
C GLY A 296 -2.76 -0.06 -0.79
N SER A 297 -1.71 -0.82 -1.08
CA SER A 297 -0.45 -0.75 -0.35
C SER A 297 0.60 0.18 -0.97
N ALA A 298 0.48 0.51 -2.28
CA ALA A 298 1.56 1.15 -3.02
C ALA A 298 1.63 2.67 -2.82
N ASN A 299 2.80 3.16 -2.44
CA ASN A 299 3.15 4.56 -2.52
C ASN A 299 3.52 4.98 -3.97
N LEU A 300 3.65 6.29 -4.20
CA LEU A 300 4.13 6.81 -5.48
C LEU A 300 5.64 7.07 -5.45
N ASP A 301 6.40 6.02 -5.20
CA ASP A 301 7.86 6.02 -5.15
C ASP A 301 8.47 4.86 -5.96
N PRO A 302 9.79 4.87 -6.23
CA PRO A 302 10.44 3.82 -7.01
C PRO A 302 10.38 2.43 -6.36
N ARG A 303 10.38 2.33 -5.03
CA ARG A 303 10.28 1.03 -4.35
C ARG A 303 8.93 0.39 -4.60
N SER A 304 7.84 1.11 -4.35
CA SER A 304 6.48 0.61 -4.54
C SER A 304 6.18 0.31 -6.02
N LEU A 305 6.68 1.14 -6.94
CA LEU A 305 6.34 1.00 -8.36
C LEU A 305 7.23 0.01 -9.14
N HIS A 306 8.37 -0.48 -8.56
CA HIS A 306 9.32 -1.30 -9.33
C HIS A 306 10.01 -2.41 -8.55
N ILE A 307 9.95 -2.41 -7.21
CA ILE A 307 10.82 -3.26 -6.39
C ILE A 307 10.01 -4.14 -5.44
N ASN A 308 9.11 -3.54 -4.65
CA ASN A 308 8.32 -4.28 -3.69
C ASN A 308 7.18 -5.03 -4.34
N TYR A 309 6.72 -6.09 -3.69
CA TYR A 309 5.41 -6.64 -3.98
C TYR A 309 4.36 -5.70 -3.39
N GLU A 310 3.47 -5.24 -4.25
CA GLU A 310 2.40 -4.30 -3.92
C GLU A 310 1.08 -4.78 -4.51
N LEU A 311 0.01 -4.36 -3.86
CA LEU A 311 -1.36 -4.62 -4.26
C LEU A 311 -2.12 -3.31 -4.29
N MET A 312 -2.72 -2.98 -5.44
CA MET A 312 -3.66 -1.88 -5.60
C MET A 312 -4.93 -2.36 -6.26
N ILE A 313 -6.06 -1.86 -5.81
CA ILE A 313 -7.33 -2.03 -6.49
C ILE A 313 -7.63 -0.74 -7.24
N ARG A 314 -8.00 -0.87 -8.52
CA ARG A 314 -8.47 0.20 -9.38
C ARG A 314 -9.97 0.01 -9.61
N PHE A 315 -10.77 0.89 -9.05
CA PHE A 315 -12.22 0.94 -9.27
C PHE A 315 -12.56 1.94 -10.36
N VAL A 316 -13.57 1.63 -11.16
CA VAL A 316 -14.19 2.53 -12.13
C VAL A 316 -15.66 2.67 -11.76
N SER A 317 -15.95 3.55 -10.81
CA SER A 317 -17.29 3.74 -10.25
C SER A 317 -17.45 5.18 -9.74
N PRO A 318 -18.45 5.92 -10.23
CA PRO A 318 -18.79 7.24 -9.70
C PRO A 318 -19.13 7.21 -8.20
N GLU A 319 -19.78 6.16 -7.75
CA GLU A 319 -20.16 5.99 -6.35
C GLU A 319 -18.93 5.82 -5.45
N ILE A 320 -18.04 4.89 -5.78
CA ILE A 320 -16.79 4.69 -5.04
C ILE A 320 -15.91 5.94 -5.10
N ALA A 321 -15.87 6.64 -6.24
CA ALA A 321 -15.14 7.88 -6.38
C ALA A 321 -15.73 9.01 -5.51
N SER A 322 -17.05 9.08 -5.37
CA SER A 322 -17.71 10.02 -4.47
C SER A 322 -17.35 9.76 -3.01
N GLN A 323 -17.39 8.51 -2.57
CA GLN A 323 -16.98 8.10 -1.23
C GLN A 323 -15.49 8.40 -0.98
N ALA A 324 -14.63 8.08 -1.94
CA ALA A 324 -13.20 8.38 -1.88
C ALA A 324 -12.92 9.88 -1.76
N ARG A 325 -13.67 10.72 -2.49
CA ARG A 325 -13.58 12.18 -2.37
C ARG A 325 -14.01 12.68 -0.99
N ALA A 326 -15.01 12.06 -0.37
CA ALA A 326 -15.39 12.38 0.99
C ALA A 326 -14.27 12.06 2.00
N VAL A 327 -13.61 10.89 1.85
CA VAL A 327 -12.43 10.54 2.66
C VAL A 327 -11.30 11.54 2.44
N PHE A 328 -10.99 11.87 1.19
CA PHE A 328 -9.96 12.85 0.84
C PHE A 328 -10.25 14.22 1.44
N SER A 329 -11.51 14.70 1.35
CA SER A 329 -11.93 16.01 1.87
C SER A 329 -11.85 16.08 3.39
N ARG A 330 -12.17 15.01 4.10
CA ARG A 330 -11.99 14.91 5.55
C ARG A 330 -10.52 15.08 5.95
N CYS A 331 -9.60 14.37 5.29
CA CYS A 331 -8.17 14.51 5.53
C CYS A 331 -7.65 15.90 5.12
N LEU A 332 -8.22 16.49 4.07
CA LEU A 332 -7.87 17.85 3.64
C LEU A 332 -8.21 18.90 4.70
N GLY A 333 -9.29 18.72 5.45
CA GLY A 333 -9.66 19.60 6.58
C GLY A 333 -8.61 19.65 7.68
N HIS A 334 -7.76 18.64 7.78
CA HIS A 334 -6.64 18.58 8.73
C HIS A 334 -5.28 18.91 8.09
N ALA A 335 -5.27 19.30 6.82
CA ALA A 335 -4.05 19.58 6.08
C ALA A 335 -3.83 21.09 5.88
N ARG A 336 -2.59 21.53 5.97
CA ARG A 336 -2.19 22.92 5.75
C ARG A 336 -1.77 23.09 4.28
N PRO A 337 -2.33 24.06 3.55
CA PRO A 337 -1.90 24.34 2.18
C PRO A 337 -0.48 24.91 2.19
N VAL A 338 0.32 24.49 1.21
CA VAL A 338 1.68 24.99 0.98
C VAL A 338 1.63 26.05 -0.11
N SER A 339 1.85 27.33 0.25
CA SER A 339 1.91 28.39 -0.74
C SER A 339 3.29 28.45 -1.42
N GLN A 340 3.30 28.84 -2.71
CA GLN A 340 4.54 28.99 -3.46
C GLN A 340 5.45 30.08 -2.87
N GLU A 341 4.86 31.16 -2.39
CA GLU A 341 5.60 32.29 -1.80
C GLU A 341 6.28 31.91 -0.51
N GLN A 342 5.52 31.31 0.44
CA GLN A 342 6.07 30.84 1.72
C GLN A 342 7.16 29.81 1.47
N TRP A 343 6.93 28.84 0.59
CA TRP A 343 7.91 27.81 0.29
C TRP A 343 9.20 28.40 -0.27
N THR A 344 9.11 29.42 -1.15
CA THR A 344 10.29 30.07 -1.74
C THR A 344 11.10 30.85 -0.70
N ARG A 345 10.46 31.46 0.30
CA ARG A 345 11.13 32.17 1.41
C ARG A 345 11.84 31.22 2.38
N GLU A 346 11.20 30.09 2.69
CA GLU A 346 11.72 29.10 3.62
C GLU A 346 12.74 28.11 3.00
N ASP A 347 12.84 28.06 1.67
CA ASP A 347 13.64 27.11 0.92
C ASP A 347 15.11 27.55 0.85
N SER A 348 15.85 27.37 1.96
CA SER A 348 17.27 27.69 2.04
C SER A 348 18.14 26.80 1.13
N ILE A 349 19.33 27.27 0.77
CA ILE A 349 20.30 26.54 -0.05
C ILE A 349 20.64 25.18 0.60
N TRP A 350 20.81 25.14 1.92
CA TRP A 350 21.08 23.90 2.67
C TRP A 350 19.92 22.92 2.63
N ARG A 351 18.67 23.41 2.71
CA ARG A 351 17.46 22.57 2.56
C ARG A 351 17.38 21.97 1.17
N ARG A 352 17.67 22.73 0.13
CA ARG A 352 17.75 22.25 -1.26
C ARG A 352 18.82 21.19 -1.43
N PHE A 353 20.02 21.42 -0.89
CA PHE A 353 21.11 20.45 -0.96
C PHE A 353 20.74 19.13 -0.27
N LYS A 354 20.27 19.19 0.99
CA LYS A 354 19.81 18.00 1.72
C LYS A 354 18.67 17.28 0.97
N GLY A 355 17.69 18.02 0.46
CA GLY A 355 16.59 17.45 -0.31
C GLY A 355 17.01 16.77 -1.61
N HIS A 356 17.95 17.38 -2.36
CA HIS A 356 18.49 16.76 -3.57
C HIS A 356 19.29 15.48 -3.28
N TRP A 357 20.09 15.47 -2.23
CA TRP A 357 20.81 14.28 -1.78
C TRP A 357 19.85 13.19 -1.32
N ALA A 358 18.83 13.51 -0.53
CA ALA A 358 17.79 12.59 -0.13
C ALA A 358 17.06 12.00 -1.35
N TYR A 359 16.70 12.85 -2.31
CA TYR A 359 16.07 12.42 -3.56
C TYR A 359 16.98 11.49 -4.38
N PHE A 360 18.25 11.86 -4.54
CA PHE A 360 19.21 11.04 -5.26
C PHE A 360 19.40 9.66 -4.62
N LEU A 361 19.52 9.62 -3.29
CA LEU A 361 19.66 8.39 -2.54
C LEU A 361 18.44 7.46 -2.77
N LEU A 362 17.23 7.97 -2.57
CA LEU A 362 16.01 7.15 -2.62
C LEU A 362 15.55 6.82 -4.05
N VAL A 363 15.87 7.66 -5.03
CA VAL A 363 15.39 7.46 -6.42
C VAL A 363 16.43 6.79 -7.31
N ARG A 364 17.71 6.87 -6.97
CA ARG A 364 18.81 6.32 -7.80
C ARG A 364 19.58 5.21 -7.11
N ILE A 365 20.08 5.45 -5.90
CA ILE A 365 20.96 4.51 -5.21
C ILE A 365 20.17 3.32 -4.68
N ASP A 366 19.14 3.58 -3.89
CA ASP A 366 18.35 2.54 -3.25
C ASP A 366 17.68 1.56 -4.25
N PRO A 367 17.00 2.04 -5.33
CA PRO A 367 16.47 1.15 -6.35
C PRO A 367 17.56 0.39 -7.14
N TYR A 368 18.71 1.01 -7.36
CA TYR A 368 19.84 0.36 -8.04
C TYR A 368 20.37 -0.83 -7.24
N ILE A 369 20.59 -0.63 -5.92
CA ILE A 369 21.03 -1.69 -5.02
C ILE A 369 20.00 -2.81 -4.97
N ALA A 370 18.73 -2.48 -4.78
CA ALA A 370 17.64 -3.45 -4.72
C ALA A 370 17.50 -4.28 -6.01
N GLN A 371 17.57 -3.64 -7.17
CA GLN A 371 17.54 -4.33 -8.47
C GLN A 371 18.77 -5.22 -8.68
N ARG A 372 19.95 -4.78 -8.24
CA ARG A 372 21.17 -5.58 -8.32
C ARG A 372 21.07 -6.82 -7.44
N GLN A 373 20.59 -6.69 -6.21
CA GLN A 373 20.34 -7.82 -5.31
C GLN A 373 19.32 -8.79 -5.90
N TRP A 374 18.25 -8.29 -6.49
CA TRP A 374 17.22 -9.13 -7.13
C TRP A 374 17.79 -9.91 -8.35
N ARG A 375 18.64 -9.26 -9.16
CA ARG A 375 19.28 -9.92 -10.32
C ARG A 375 20.38 -10.92 -9.91
N ALA A 376 21.03 -10.67 -8.79
CA ALA A 376 22.10 -11.54 -8.25
C ALA A 376 21.54 -12.74 -7.46
N LEU A 377 20.21 -12.84 -7.26
CA LEU A 377 19.63 -14.05 -6.74
C LEU A 377 19.95 -15.19 -7.70
N PRO A 378 20.60 -16.27 -7.23
CA PRO A 378 20.95 -17.38 -8.09
C PRO A 378 19.70 -17.94 -8.75
N ASP A 379 19.80 -18.23 -10.04
CA ASP A 379 18.77 -18.86 -10.88
C ASP A 379 18.37 -20.24 -10.35
#